data_f5ccce5a81e6773ee48e9b4fda9abc2d
#
_entry.id   f5ccce5a81e6773ee48e9b4fda9abc2d
#
_cell.length_a   1.000
_cell.length_b   1.000
_cell.length_c   1.000
_cell.angle_alpha   90.00
_cell.angle_beta   90.00
_cell.angle_gamma   90.00
#
_symmetry.space_group_name_H-M   'P 1'
#
loop_
_entity.id
_entity.type
_entity.pdbx_description
1 polymer ?
#
loop_
_entity_poly.entity_id
_entity_poly.type
_entity_poly.pdbx_seq_one_letter_code
_entity_poly.pdbx_strand_id
1 'polypeptide(L)'
;MVLDATETNVLLAGQTVGDPRGQSSAIRVTLFSSNLIWTTIVKPGSLMPTQFPIRTPRRLTLVSLSRGARELAEVDSDLGAVLDRLGEPPMWGRVPGFPSLIQIILEQQVSLVAARTMYQRLSSHLVAITPEAVYAIQANGLRDFGLTRQKAGYCYGLAERMLDGSLDLSSVARGPDDRGHQILLAVPGLGPWSVDIYYLMALRRPDVWPQGDLALAVALREVKHLTVFPPRDEQQLLASAWAPWRSVAARILWAHYLAARGQYVPGDNKAMSSRHSNTCCHGTR
;
A
#
# COMPACT_ATOMS: atom_id res chain seq x y z
N MET A 1 15.83 33.91 -6.26
CA MET A 1 14.84 33.98 -5.16
C MET A 1 14.64 32.56 -4.71
N VAL A 2 15.33 32.17 -3.63
CA VAL A 2 15.27 30.83 -3.03
C VAL A 2 14.08 30.86 -2.07
N LEU A 3 13.04 30.10 -2.36
CA LEU A 3 11.99 29.81 -1.38
C LEU A 3 12.36 28.49 -0.71
N ASP A 4 12.77 28.63 0.54
CA ASP A 4 13.00 27.51 1.45
C ASP A 4 11.64 26.90 1.80
N ALA A 5 11.38 25.73 1.26
CA ALA A 5 10.30 24.87 1.68
C ALA A 5 10.90 23.47 1.77
N THR A 6 11.07 23.02 2.98
CA THR A 6 11.36 21.63 3.35
C THR A 6 10.53 20.66 2.52
N GLU A 7 11.24 19.78 1.77
CA GLU A 7 10.72 18.62 1.05
C GLU A 7 10.19 18.84 -0.38
N THR A 8 10.90 19.56 -1.22
CA THR A 8 11.08 19.22 -2.66
C THR A 8 11.93 20.31 -3.27
N ASN A 9 13.19 20.03 -3.60
CA ASN A 9 14.02 20.97 -4.39
C ASN A 9 13.46 21.05 -5.81
N VAL A 10 12.66 22.07 -6.09
CA VAL A 10 12.24 22.43 -7.43
C VAL A 10 13.21 23.53 -7.89
N LEU A 11 14.16 23.19 -8.74
CA LEU A 11 15.00 24.17 -9.41
C LEU A 11 14.22 24.74 -10.60
N LEU A 12 13.83 26.02 -10.53
CA LEU A 12 13.24 26.75 -11.64
C LEU A 12 14.36 27.40 -12.45
N ALA A 13 14.66 26.87 -13.62
CA ALA A 13 15.52 27.54 -14.60
C ALA A 13 14.63 28.05 -15.74
N GLY A 14 14.44 29.38 -15.78
CA GLY A 14 13.75 30.06 -16.89
C GLY A 14 14.76 30.63 -17.89
N GLN A 15 14.72 30.20 -19.15
CA GLN A 15 15.43 30.88 -20.25
C GLN A 15 14.39 31.50 -21.18
N THR A 16 14.57 32.80 -21.47
CA THR A 16 13.82 33.49 -22.53
C THR A 16 14.40 33.08 -23.89
N VAL A 17 13.56 32.52 -24.74
CA VAL A 17 13.91 32.21 -26.12
C VAL A 17 13.35 33.36 -26.97
N GLY A 18 14.26 34.23 -27.46
CA GLY A 18 13.89 35.30 -28.36
C GLY A 18 13.62 34.77 -29.77
N ASP A 19 12.50 35.21 -30.38
CA ASP A 19 12.24 35.04 -31.80
C ASP A 19 12.95 36.14 -32.59
N PRO A 20 13.74 35.83 -33.62
CA PRO A 20 14.40 36.80 -34.46
C PRO A 20 13.47 37.72 -35.25
N ARG A 21 12.15 37.55 -35.18
CA ARG A 21 11.13 38.35 -35.87
C ARG A 21 10.28 39.26 -34.96
N GLY A 22 10.64 39.40 -33.67
CA GLY A 22 10.13 40.47 -32.82
C GLY A 22 8.69 40.39 -32.34
N GLN A 23 8.05 39.22 -32.38
CA GLN A 23 6.71 39.03 -31.80
C GLN A 23 6.64 37.78 -30.93
N SER A 24 6.36 38.00 -29.64
CA SER A 24 6.02 37.01 -28.61
C SER A 24 7.21 36.28 -27.98
N SER A 25 7.67 36.80 -26.86
CA SER A 25 8.61 36.07 -25.97
C SER A 25 7.89 34.90 -25.30
N ALA A 26 8.29 33.68 -25.61
CA ALA A 26 7.88 32.51 -24.88
C ALA A 26 8.88 32.22 -23.76
N ILE A 27 8.39 31.81 -22.58
CA ILE A 27 9.22 31.39 -21.44
C ILE A 27 9.27 29.89 -21.43
N ARG A 28 10.48 29.33 -21.55
CA ARG A 28 10.69 27.89 -21.34
C ARG A 28 10.86 27.66 -19.84
N VAL A 29 9.95 26.94 -19.25
CA VAL A 29 10.02 26.53 -17.85
C VAL A 29 10.44 25.06 -17.79
N THR A 30 11.59 24.80 -17.17
CA THR A 30 12.08 23.45 -16.95
C THR A 30 11.92 23.14 -15.45
N LEU A 31 11.11 22.13 -15.15
CA LEU A 31 10.90 21.65 -13.79
C LEU A 31 11.75 20.41 -13.59
N PHE A 32 12.60 20.43 -12.57
CA PHE A 32 13.39 19.29 -12.14
C PHE A 32 12.71 18.70 -10.90
N SER A 33 12.17 17.52 -11.01
CA SER A 33 11.82 16.65 -9.89
C SER A 33 12.78 15.48 -9.87
N SER A 34 13.01 14.91 -8.74
CA SER A 34 14.09 13.94 -8.43
C SER A 34 14.35 12.82 -9.44
N ASN A 35 13.51 12.66 -10.49
CA ASN A 35 13.76 11.71 -11.59
C ASN A 35 13.09 12.07 -12.93
N LEU A 36 12.53 13.26 -13.12
CA LEU A 36 11.87 13.64 -14.37
C LEU A 36 12.15 15.10 -14.71
N ILE A 37 12.54 15.34 -15.98
CA ILE A 37 12.71 16.69 -16.54
C ILE A 37 11.50 16.98 -17.41
N TRP A 38 10.67 17.94 -17.01
CA TRP A 38 9.57 18.44 -17.83
C TRP A 38 9.95 19.79 -18.41
N THR A 39 9.91 19.89 -19.73
CA THR A 39 10.11 21.16 -20.41
C THR A 39 8.82 21.55 -21.10
N THR A 40 8.21 22.66 -20.71
CA THR A 40 7.04 23.22 -21.38
C THR A 40 7.29 24.64 -21.83
N ILE A 41 6.69 25.04 -22.95
CA ILE A 41 6.77 26.41 -23.47
C ILE A 41 5.47 27.10 -23.08
N VAL A 42 5.58 28.15 -22.25
CA VAL A 42 4.41 28.91 -21.77
C VAL A 42 4.37 30.23 -22.49
N LYS A 43 3.23 30.57 -23.14
CA LYS A 43 3.02 31.92 -23.74
C LYS A 43 2.71 32.93 -22.64
N PRO A 44 3.24 34.17 -22.73
CA PRO A 44 2.87 35.25 -21.83
C PRO A 44 1.35 35.51 -21.92
N GLY A 45 0.66 35.51 -20.76
CA GLY A 45 -0.78 35.75 -20.69
C GLY A 45 -1.69 34.52 -20.66
N SER A 46 -1.18 33.30 -20.81
CA SER A 46 -1.97 32.11 -20.44
C SER A 46 -2.01 32.00 -18.92
N LEU A 47 -3.21 32.05 -18.36
CA LEU A 47 -3.43 31.63 -16.99
C LEU A 47 -2.83 30.22 -16.85
N MET A 48 -1.78 30.07 -16.04
CA MET A 48 -1.35 28.75 -15.61
C MET A 48 -2.63 28.06 -15.12
N PRO A 49 -2.95 26.85 -15.61
CA PRO A 49 -3.96 26.09 -14.93
C PRO A 49 -3.48 25.94 -13.49
N THR A 50 -4.18 26.57 -12.57
CA THR A 50 -3.99 26.38 -11.13
C THR A 50 -4.48 24.98 -10.80
N GLN A 51 -3.79 23.98 -11.31
CA GLN A 51 -3.82 22.66 -10.71
C GLN A 51 -3.00 22.82 -9.43
N PHE A 52 -3.70 23.26 -8.37
CA PHE A 52 -3.19 23.00 -7.03
C PHE A 52 -2.83 21.51 -7.01
N PRO A 53 -1.61 21.13 -6.59
CA PRO A 53 -1.29 19.74 -6.42
C PRO A 53 -2.38 19.18 -5.50
N ILE A 54 -3.24 18.34 -6.06
CA ILE A 54 -4.32 17.71 -5.27
C ILE A 54 -3.59 16.89 -4.23
N ARG A 55 -3.53 17.39 -2.99
CA ARG A 55 -2.80 16.71 -1.91
C ARG A 55 -3.34 15.31 -1.80
N THR A 56 -2.52 14.34 -2.08
CA THR A 56 -2.83 12.94 -1.84
C THR A 56 -3.16 12.78 -0.36
N PRO A 57 -4.30 12.19 0.00
CA PRO A 57 -4.67 12.06 1.40
C PRO A 57 -3.67 11.15 2.10
N ARG A 58 -3.26 11.48 3.31
CA ARG A 58 -2.37 10.60 4.09
C ARG A 58 -2.96 9.19 4.31
N ARG A 59 -4.28 9.06 4.27
CA ARG A 59 -5.01 7.80 4.44
C ARG A 59 -6.10 7.68 3.38
N LEU A 60 -6.17 6.55 2.69
CA LEU A 60 -7.24 6.25 1.74
C LEU A 60 -8.59 6.17 2.46
N THR A 61 -9.58 6.84 1.86
CA THR A 61 -11.00 6.72 2.11
C THR A 61 -11.67 6.14 0.87
N LEU A 62 -12.93 5.74 0.93
CA LEU A 62 -13.67 5.28 -0.25
C LEU A 62 -13.68 6.35 -1.34
N VAL A 63 -13.90 7.62 -0.98
CA VAL A 63 -13.89 8.73 -1.94
C VAL A 63 -12.54 8.89 -2.62
N SER A 64 -11.43 8.82 -1.87
CA SER A 64 -10.10 8.94 -2.47
C SER A 64 -9.67 7.68 -3.22
N LEU A 65 -10.18 6.50 -2.86
CA LEU A 65 -9.99 5.27 -3.62
C LEU A 65 -10.64 5.39 -5.01
N SER A 66 -11.94 5.81 -5.07
CA SER A 66 -12.65 6.04 -6.33
C SER A 66 -11.97 7.10 -7.19
N ARG A 67 -11.46 8.18 -6.56
CA ARG A 67 -10.70 9.19 -7.28
C ARG A 67 -9.41 8.62 -7.85
N GLY A 68 -8.61 7.92 -7.05
CA GLY A 68 -7.37 7.31 -7.50
C GLY A 68 -7.58 6.27 -8.59
N ALA A 69 -8.68 5.49 -8.53
CA ALA A 69 -9.03 4.53 -9.58
C ALA A 69 -9.32 5.23 -10.93
N ARG A 70 -10.05 6.35 -10.93
CA ARG A 70 -10.31 7.14 -12.13
C ARG A 70 -9.05 7.76 -12.70
N GLU A 71 -8.23 8.40 -11.85
CA GLU A 71 -6.96 9.00 -12.28
C GLU A 71 -6.01 7.93 -12.87
N LEU A 72 -6.00 6.72 -12.30
CA LEU A 72 -5.22 5.60 -12.84
C LEU A 72 -5.76 5.11 -14.19
N ALA A 73 -7.08 5.07 -14.40
CA ALA A 73 -7.67 4.69 -15.68
C ALA A 73 -7.33 5.68 -16.82
N GLU A 74 -7.14 6.96 -16.47
CA GLU A 74 -6.75 8.01 -17.44
C GLU A 74 -5.29 7.88 -17.89
N VAL A 75 -4.40 7.42 -16.99
CA VAL A 75 -2.95 7.33 -17.27
C VAL A 75 -2.51 5.93 -17.69
N ASP A 76 -3.35 4.92 -17.47
CA ASP A 76 -3.02 3.51 -17.74
C ASP A 76 -4.27 2.78 -18.28
N SER A 77 -4.34 2.61 -19.60
CA SER A 77 -5.48 1.98 -20.28
C SER A 77 -5.71 0.52 -19.86
N ASP A 78 -4.66 -0.21 -19.47
CA ASP A 78 -4.80 -1.60 -19.06
C ASP A 78 -5.46 -1.68 -17.67
N LEU A 79 -5.11 -0.78 -16.75
CA LEU A 79 -5.82 -0.66 -15.48
C LEU A 79 -7.25 -0.17 -15.68
N GLY A 80 -7.47 0.74 -16.64
CA GLY A 80 -8.80 1.18 -17.09
C GLY A 80 -9.67 0.00 -17.53
N ALA A 81 -9.15 -0.88 -18.40
CA ALA A 81 -9.85 -2.07 -18.87
C ALA A 81 -10.21 -3.06 -17.73
N VAL A 82 -9.35 -3.17 -16.70
CA VAL A 82 -9.68 -3.96 -15.50
C VAL A 82 -10.84 -3.31 -14.73
N LEU A 83 -10.82 -1.99 -14.57
CA LEU A 83 -11.89 -1.24 -13.88
C LEU A 83 -13.22 -1.31 -14.65
N ASP A 84 -13.22 -1.20 -15.97
CA ASP A 84 -14.43 -1.35 -16.80
C ASP A 84 -15.07 -2.73 -16.64
N ARG A 85 -14.25 -3.76 -16.50
CA ARG A 85 -14.72 -5.15 -16.37
C ARG A 85 -15.14 -5.50 -14.94
N LEU A 86 -14.43 -5.04 -13.92
CA LEU A 86 -14.61 -5.47 -12.52
C LEU A 86 -15.20 -4.40 -11.62
N GLY A 87 -15.30 -3.16 -12.08
CA GLY A 87 -15.63 -2.02 -11.24
C GLY A 87 -14.49 -1.59 -10.31
N GLU A 88 -14.79 -0.65 -9.44
CA GLU A 88 -13.82 -0.16 -8.46
C GLU A 88 -13.38 -1.28 -7.48
N PRO A 89 -12.08 -1.36 -7.14
CA PRO A 89 -11.61 -2.37 -6.23
C PRO A 89 -12.12 -2.09 -4.81
N PRO A 90 -12.37 -3.12 -4.01
CA PRO A 90 -12.74 -2.94 -2.60
C PRO A 90 -11.63 -2.27 -1.79
N MET A 91 -12.02 -1.55 -0.73
CA MET A 91 -11.07 -0.95 0.20
C MET A 91 -10.33 -1.99 1.04
N TRP A 92 -10.39 -3.23 0.78
CA TRP A 92 -9.74 -4.21 1.67
C TRP A 92 -8.79 -3.57 2.67
N GLY A 93 -9.05 -3.79 3.94
CA GLY A 93 -8.29 -3.11 4.98
C GLY A 93 -8.26 -3.94 6.26
N ARG A 94 -7.38 -3.54 7.16
CA ARG A 94 -7.20 -4.12 8.48
C ARG A 94 -7.24 -3.02 9.52
N VAL A 95 -7.56 -3.40 10.76
CA VAL A 95 -7.42 -2.48 11.89
C VAL A 95 -5.93 -2.30 12.18
N PRO A 96 -5.41 -1.07 12.22
CA PRO A 96 -4.01 -0.84 12.59
C PRO A 96 -3.68 -1.42 13.97
N GLY A 97 -2.47 -1.95 14.12
CA GLY A 97 -1.99 -2.44 15.41
C GLY A 97 -1.44 -3.86 15.36
N PHE A 98 -1.18 -4.39 16.54
CA PHE A 98 -0.56 -5.69 16.77
C PHE A 98 -1.26 -6.86 16.06
N PRO A 99 -2.62 -7.01 16.13
CA PRO A 99 -3.29 -8.12 15.48
C PRO A 99 -3.04 -8.20 13.97
N SER A 100 -2.95 -7.05 13.32
CA SER A 100 -2.64 -6.98 11.88
C SER A 100 -1.23 -7.43 11.56
N LEU A 101 -0.25 -7.10 12.38
CA LEU A 101 1.13 -7.57 12.20
C LEU A 101 1.23 -9.08 12.44
N ILE A 102 0.55 -9.62 13.46
CA ILE A 102 0.44 -11.07 13.67
C ILE A 102 -0.13 -11.74 12.43
N GLN A 103 -1.25 -11.23 11.91
CA GLN A 103 -1.88 -11.79 10.70
C GLN A 103 -0.92 -11.77 9.50
N ILE A 104 -0.19 -10.68 9.28
CA ILE A 104 0.80 -10.55 8.20
C ILE A 104 1.92 -11.59 8.36
N ILE A 105 2.44 -11.79 9.57
CA ILE A 105 3.46 -12.83 9.83
C ILE A 105 2.91 -14.22 9.49
N LEU A 106 1.66 -14.50 9.84
CA LEU A 106 1.03 -15.79 9.55
C LEU A 106 0.86 -16.01 8.04
N GLU A 107 0.64 -14.96 7.25
CA GLU A 107 0.44 -15.01 5.79
C GLU A 107 1.73 -15.21 4.99
N GLN A 108 2.89 -15.02 5.59
CA GLN A 108 4.17 -15.20 4.89
C GLN A 108 4.34 -16.63 4.38
N GLN A 109 4.64 -16.79 3.09
CA GLN A 109 5.01 -18.06 2.43
C GLN A 109 4.00 -19.21 2.61
N VAL A 110 2.74 -18.90 2.81
CA VAL A 110 1.65 -19.89 2.88
C VAL A 110 0.41 -19.41 2.12
N SER A 111 -0.51 -20.32 1.82
CA SER A 111 -1.80 -19.92 1.24
C SER A 111 -2.62 -19.09 2.24
N LEU A 112 -3.45 -18.19 1.71
CA LEU A 112 -4.37 -17.39 2.53
C LEU A 112 -5.31 -18.27 3.39
N VAL A 113 -5.68 -19.47 2.91
CA VAL A 113 -6.50 -20.43 3.66
C VAL A 113 -5.74 -20.94 4.89
N ALA A 114 -4.48 -21.35 4.70
CA ALA A 114 -3.65 -21.83 5.82
C ALA A 114 -3.39 -20.73 6.86
N ALA A 115 -3.07 -19.54 6.39
CA ALA A 115 -2.88 -18.36 7.26
C ALA A 115 -4.15 -18.05 8.08
N ARG A 116 -5.30 -18.05 7.41
CA ARG A 116 -6.60 -17.81 8.06
C ARG A 116 -6.89 -18.88 9.13
N THR A 117 -6.63 -20.16 8.83
CA THR A 117 -6.81 -21.24 9.80
C THR A 117 -5.95 -21.05 11.05
N MET A 118 -4.67 -20.70 10.88
CA MET A 118 -3.78 -20.41 12.01
C MET A 118 -4.28 -19.21 12.83
N TYR A 119 -4.67 -18.14 12.16
CA TYR A 119 -5.19 -16.95 12.83
C TYR A 119 -6.50 -17.24 13.59
N GLN A 120 -7.41 -18.03 12.99
CA GLN A 120 -8.66 -18.42 13.63
C GLN A 120 -8.43 -19.30 14.87
N ARG A 121 -7.52 -20.28 14.81
CA ARG A 121 -7.15 -21.10 15.96
C ARG A 121 -6.62 -20.23 17.10
N LEU A 122 -5.71 -19.31 16.80
CA LEU A 122 -5.17 -18.39 17.78
C LEU A 122 -6.26 -17.47 18.38
N SER A 123 -7.11 -16.88 17.54
CA SER A 123 -8.19 -15.97 17.99
C SER A 123 -9.34 -16.68 18.73
N SER A 124 -9.55 -17.97 18.48
CA SER A 124 -10.53 -18.76 19.24
C SER A 124 -10.03 -19.14 20.63
N HIS A 125 -8.72 -19.22 20.83
CA HIS A 125 -8.10 -19.51 22.12
C HIS A 125 -7.98 -18.26 22.99
N LEU A 126 -7.71 -17.12 22.36
CA LEU A 126 -7.53 -15.83 23.05
C LEU A 126 -8.82 -15.01 22.98
N VAL A 127 -9.14 -14.31 24.07
CA VAL A 127 -10.24 -13.33 24.09
C VAL A 127 -9.96 -12.21 23.09
N ALA A 128 -8.69 -11.77 23.00
CA ALA A 128 -8.19 -10.83 22.02
C ALA A 128 -6.72 -11.12 21.71
N ILE A 129 -6.30 -10.88 20.47
CA ILE A 129 -4.88 -10.98 20.09
C ILE A 129 -4.20 -9.68 20.51
N THR A 130 -3.65 -9.66 21.72
CA THR A 130 -2.88 -8.55 22.27
C THR A 130 -1.43 -8.96 22.53
N PRO A 131 -0.50 -8.00 22.67
CA PRO A 131 0.89 -8.32 23.03
C PRO A 131 0.98 -9.17 24.31
N GLU A 132 0.22 -8.81 25.34
CA GLU A 132 0.21 -9.51 26.64
C GLU A 132 -0.25 -10.98 26.47
N ALA A 133 -1.33 -11.20 25.74
CA ALA A 133 -1.90 -12.53 25.54
C ALA A 133 -0.95 -13.42 24.73
N VAL A 134 -0.33 -12.90 23.68
CA VAL A 134 0.63 -13.65 22.84
C VAL A 134 1.93 -13.90 23.62
N TYR A 135 2.39 -12.95 24.39
CA TYR A 135 3.58 -13.10 25.23
C TYR A 135 3.38 -14.16 26.31
N ALA A 136 2.21 -14.21 26.97
CA ALA A 136 1.87 -15.20 28.00
C ALA A 136 1.87 -16.66 27.48
N ILE A 137 1.46 -16.88 26.21
CA ILE A 137 1.50 -18.21 25.58
C ILE A 137 2.93 -18.69 25.34
N GLN A 138 3.87 -17.78 25.18
CA GLN A 138 5.26 -18.02 24.78
C GLN A 138 5.40 -18.66 23.37
N ALA A 139 6.61 -18.61 22.83
CA ALA A 139 6.88 -19.11 21.48
C ALA A 139 6.57 -20.61 21.29
N ASN A 140 6.77 -21.43 22.32
CA ASN A 140 6.49 -22.85 22.22
C ASN A 140 4.98 -23.14 22.15
N GLY A 141 4.16 -22.50 22.99
CA GLY A 141 2.71 -22.66 22.97
C GLY A 141 2.06 -22.13 21.70
N LEU A 142 2.63 -21.10 21.06
CA LEU A 142 2.15 -20.61 19.78
C LEU A 142 2.21 -21.67 18.66
N ARG A 143 3.08 -22.67 18.79
CA ARG A 143 3.19 -23.76 17.80
C ARG A 143 1.97 -24.69 17.81
N ASP A 144 1.25 -24.80 18.93
CA ASP A 144 0.05 -25.62 19.04
C ASP A 144 -1.09 -25.11 18.15
N PHE A 145 -1.02 -23.83 17.72
CA PHE A 145 -1.95 -23.25 16.75
C PHE A 145 -1.52 -23.44 15.29
N GLY A 146 -0.45 -24.21 15.03
CA GLY A 146 0.04 -24.52 13.70
C GLY A 146 1.12 -23.56 13.18
N LEU A 147 1.67 -22.70 14.05
CA LEU A 147 2.77 -21.82 13.68
C LEU A 147 4.08 -22.62 13.56
N THR A 148 4.88 -22.32 12.53
CA THR A 148 6.25 -22.83 12.49
C THR A 148 7.05 -22.24 13.65
N ARG A 149 8.17 -22.89 14.03
CA ARG A 149 9.07 -22.36 15.07
C ARG A 149 9.49 -20.92 14.80
N GLN A 150 9.78 -20.62 13.54
CA GLN A 150 10.20 -19.28 13.11
C GLN A 150 9.07 -18.24 13.29
N LYS A 151 7.84 -18.53 12.79
CA LYS A 151 6.69 -17.63 12.94
C LYS A 151 6.31 -17.42 14.41
N ALA A 152 6.35 -18.50 15.20
CA ALA A 152 6.11 -18.41 16.65
C ALA A 152 7.13 -17.49 17.34
N GLY A 153 8.41 -17.60 16.99
CA GLY A 153 9.46 -16.70 17.50
C GLY A 153 9.24 -15.25 17.07
N TYR A 154 8.81 -15.01 15.83
CA TYR A 154 8.52 -13.65 15.35
C TYR A 154 7.31 -13.03 16.08
N CYS A 155 6.23 -13.79 16.25
CA CYS A 155 5.06 -13.31 16.97
C CYS A 155 5.38 -12.99 18.43
N TYR A 156 6.13 -13.86 19.10
CA TYR A 156 6.59 -13.66 20.48
C TYR A 156 7.50 -12.42 20.61
N GLY A 157 8.53 -12.30 19.77
CA GLY A 157 9.45 -11.16 19.78
C GLY A 157 8.80 -9.83 19.43
N LEU A 158 7.74 -9.85 18.57
CA LEU A 158 6.93 -8.67 18.30
C LEU A 158 6.15 -8.24 19.56
N ALA A 159 5.54 -9.20 20.27
CA ALA A 159 4.83 -8.95 21.52
C ALA A 159 5.77 -8.36 22.59
N GLU A 160 6.93 -8.97 22.78
CA GLU A 160 7.96 -8.52 23.70
C GLU A 160 8.35 -7.06 23.46
N ARG A 161 8.66 -6.68 22.21
CA ARG A 161 9.04 -5.31 21.83
C ARG A 161 7.95 -4.28 22.06
N MET A 162 6.69 -4.68 21.98
CA MET A 162 5.58 -3.77 22.29
C MET A 162 5.39 -3.61 23.80
N LEU A 163 5.63 -4.66 24.58
CA LEU A 163 5.51 -4.63 26.04
C LEU A 163 6.66 -3.88 26.72
N ASP A 164 7.89 -4.01 26.21
CA ASP A 164 9.04 -3.28 26.73
C ASP A 164 9.13 -1.83 26.21
N GLY A 165 8.22 -1.44 25.31
CA GLY A 165 8.14 -0.09 24.74
C GLY A 165 9.17 0.20 23.64
N SER A 166 9.97 -0.78 23.21
CA SER A 166 10.94 -0.60 22.11
C SER A 166 10.26 -0.49 20.74
N LEU A 167 8.97 -0.88 20.63
CA LEU A 167 8.15 -0.69 19.44
C LEU A 167 6.82 0.01 19.80
N ASP A 168 6.68 1.27 19.38
CA ASP A 168 5.42 2.02 19.44
C ASP A 168 4.79 2.17 18.07
N LEU A 169 3.76 1.36 17.80
CA LEU A 169 2.99 1.40 16.55
C LEU A 169 2.19 2.71 16.38
N SER A 170 1.91 3.43 17.45
CA SER A 170 1.25 4.74 17.38
C SER A 170 2.20 5.78 16.78
N SER A 171 3.47 5.74 17.17
CA SER A 171 4.53 6.59 16.59
C SER A 171 4.75 6.25 15.10
N VAL A 172 4.77 4.97 14.75
CA VAL A 172 4.84 4.51 13.35
C VAL A 172 3.67 5.07 12.53
N ALA A 173 2.45 5.00 13.04
CA ALA A 173 1.26 5.45 12.31
C ALA A 173 1.20 6.98 12.13
N ARG A 174 1.69 7.76 13.11
CA ARG A 174 1.65 9.23 13.11
C ARG A 174 2.89 9.88 12.51
N GLY A 175 4.04 9.22 12.62
CA GLY A 175 5.34 9.72 12.16
C GLY A 175 5.49 9.74 10.64
N PRO A 176 6.62 10.25 10.12
CA PRO A 176 6.98 10.13 8.71
C PRO A 176 7.04 8.67 8.27
N ASP A 177 6.52 8.37 7.08
CA ASP A 177 6.40 7.00 6.61
C ASP A 177 7.77 6.31 6.46
N ASP A 178 8.78 7.01 5.94
CA ASP A 178 10.15 6.45 5.80
C ASP A 178 10.74 6.02 7.14
N ARG A 179 10.57 6.86 8.17
CA ARG A 179 11.02 6.52 9.52
C ARG A 179 10.26 5.32 10.09
N GLY A 180 8.96 5.29 9.90
CA GLY A 180 8.13 4.19 10.34
C GLY A 180 8.46 2.87 9.64
N HIS A 181 8.76 2.92 8.32
CA HIS A 181 9.28 1.77 7.57
C HIS A 181 10.58 1.24 8.16
N GLN A 182 11.55 2.12 8.44
CA GLN A 182 12.82 1.71 9.06
C GLN A 182 12.62 1.04 10.42
N ILE A 183 11.74 1.60 11.26
CA ILE A 183 11.40 1.03 12.57
C ILE A 183 10.83 -0.39 12.42
N LEU A 184 9.87 -0.58 11.51
CA LEU A 184 9.25 -1.89 11.31
C LEU A 184 10.20 -2.90 10.65
N LEU A 185 11.04 -2.47 9.69
CA LEU A 185 12.06 -3.34 9.07
C LEU A 185 13.12 -3.82 10.05
N ALA A 186 13.35 -3.10 11.14
CA ALA A 186 14.27 -3.53 12.21
C ALA A 186 13.66 -4.63 13.12
N VAL A 187 12.36 -4.92 12.99
CA VAL A 187 11.69 -5.97 13.76
C VAL A 187 11.92 -7.32 13.10
N PRO A 188 12.51 -8.30 13.78
CA PRO A 188 12.69 -9.65 13.23
C PRO A 188 11.36 -10.24 12.76
N GLY A 189 11.34 -10.76 11.53
CA GLY A 189 10.15 -11.32 10.92
C GLY A 189 9.30 -10.34 10.09
N LEU A 190 9.62 -9.05 10.10
CA LEU A 190 9.00 -8.06 9.23
C LEU A 190 9.94 -7.67 8.10
N GLY A 191 9.79 -8.31 6.94
CA GLY A 191 10.51 -7.92 5.72
C GLY A 191 9.77 -6.81 4.94
N PRO A 192 10.38 -6.32 3.83
CA PRO A 192 9.80 -5.24 3.01
C PRO A 192 8.33 -5.49 2.64
N TRP A 193 8.00 -6.68 2.11
CA TRP A 193 6.61 -7.04 1.79
C TRP A 193 5.67 -6.91 2.98
N SER A 194 6.09 -7.37 4.17
CA SER A 194 5.24 -7.32 5.38
C SER A 194 4.98 -5.89 5.83
N VAL A 195 6.00 -5.03 5.76
CA VAL A 195 5.89 -3.61 6.10
C VAL A 195 4.99 -2.90 5.09
N ASP A 196 5.19 -3.13 3.78
CA ASP A 196 4.36 -2.55 2.73
C ASP A 196 2.89 -2.96 2.88
N ILE A 197 2.60 -4.25 3.17
CA ILE A 197 1.24 -4.73 3.43
C ILE A 197 0.63 -4.05 4.67
N TYR A 198 1.40 -3.83 5.73
CA TYR A 198 0.91 -3.10 6.90
C TYR A 198 0.54 -1.64 6.56
N TYR A 199 1.40 -0.95 5.82
CA TYR A 199 1.15 0.42 5.38
C TYR A 199 -0.05 0.50 4.43
N LEU A 200 -0.16 -0.41 3.46
CA LEU A 200 -1.24 -0.44 2.49
C LEU A 200 -2.57 -0.84 3.12
N MET A 201 -2.62 -1.94 3.89
CA MET A 201 -3.87 -2.52 4.40
C MET A 201 -4.31 -1.92 5.73
N ALA A 202 -3.39 -1.71 6.70
CA ALA A 202 -3.72 -1.24 8.03
C ALA A 202 -3.66 0.29 8.12
N LEU A 203 -2.57 0.91 7.72
CA LEU A 203 -2.45 2.36 7.73
C LEU A 203 -3.17 3.03 6.55
N ARG A 204 -3.55 2.26 5.52
CA ARG A 204 -4.24 2.74 4.31
C ARG A 204 -3.49 3.86 3.61
N ARG A 205 -2.16 3.75 3.54
CA ARG A 205 -1.38 4.72 2.78
C ARG A 205 -1.73 4.62 1.29
N PRO A 206 -1.91 5.74 0.58
CA PRO A 206 -2.34 5.74 -0.83
C PRO A 206 -1.25 5.30 -1.79
N ASP A 207 0.02 5.47 -1.40
CA ASP A 207 1.15 5.35 -2.31
C ASP A 207 2.20 4.35 -1.82
N VAL A 208 1.80 3.09 -1.70
CA VAL A 208 2.66 1.96 -1.33
C VAL A 208 2.57 0.88 -2.40
N TRP A 209 3.73 0.34 -2.78
CA TRP A 209 3.83 -0.81 -3.68
C TRP A 209 4.43 -2.01 -2.94
N PRO A 210 3.65 -3.10 -2.70
CA PRO A 210 4.14 -4.27 -1.97
C PRO A 210 5.21 -5.03 -2.76
N GLN A 211 6.46 -4.85 -2.35
CA GLN A 211 7.60 -5.47 -3.03
C GLN A 211 7.60 -6.99 -2.86
N GLY A 212 7.70 -7.70 -4.00
CA GLY A 212 7.79 -9.16 -4.01
C GLY A 212 6.46 -9.86 -3.74
N ASP A 213 5.33 -9.17 -3.86
CA ASP A 213 4.00 -9.78 -3.84
C ASP A 213 3.79 -10.62 -5.11
N LEU A 214 3.62 -11.94 -4.93
CA LEU A 214 3.48 -12.87 -6.05
C LEU A 214 2.18 -12.64 -6.83
N ALA A 215 1.09 -12.31 -6.14
CA ALA A 215 -0.19 -12.07 -6.80
C ALA A 215 -0.12 -10.82 -7.67
N LEU A 216 0.58 -9.77 -7.22
CA LEU A 216 0.83 -8.58 -8.02
C LEU A 216 1.75 -8.88 -9.22
N ALA A 217 2.80 -9.68 -9.05
CA ALA A 217 3.67 -10.06 -10.16
C ALA A 217 2.91 -10.83 -11.25
N VAL A 218 2.04 -11.76 -10.82
CA VAL A 218 1.16 -12.50 -11.74
C VAL A 218 0.18 -11.58 -12.45
N ALA A 219 -0.51 -10.70 -11.67
CA ALA A 219 -1.47 -9.75 -12.22
C ALA A 219 -0.83 -8.76 -13.20
N LEU A 220 0.38 -8.26 -12.88
CA LEU A 220 1.15 -7.42 -13.79
C LEU A 220 1.42 -8.10 -15.11
N ARG A 221 1.91 -9.36 -15.08
CA ARG A 221 2.14 -10.12 -16.31
C ARG A 221 0.87 -10.26 -17.13
N GLU A 222 -0.25 -10.59 -16.49
CA GLU A 222 -1.53 -10.80 -17.16
C GLU A 222 -2.11 -9.49 -17.74
N VAL A 223 -2.13 -8.42 -16.94
CA VAL A 223 -2.72 -7.13 -17.29
C VAL A 223 -1.86 -6.35 -18.28
N LYS A 224 -0.54 -6.43 -18.16
CA LYS A 224 0.41 -5.77 -19.06
C LYS A 224 0.83 -6.65 -20.25
N HIS A 225 0.21 -7.82 -20.41
CA HIS A 225 0.49 -8.76 -21.51
C HIS A 225 1.99 -9.10 -21.63
N LEU A 226 2.68 -9.19 -20.49
CA LEU A 226 4.11 -9.51 -20.49
C LEU A 226 4.34 -10.99 -20.79
N THR A 227 5.35 -11.29 -21.58
CA THR A 227 5.71 -12.68 -21.96
C THR A 227 6.34 -13.44 -20.79
N VAL A 228 7.05 -12.74 -19.90
CA VAL A 228 7.72 -13.28 -18.73
C VAL A 228 7.25 -12.61 -17.45
N PHE A 229 7.51 -13.23 -16.32
CA PHE A 229 7.29 -12.58 -15.03
C PHE A 229 8.25 -11.40 -14.86
N PRO A 230 7.72 -10.19 -14.57
CA PRO A 230 8.59 -9.03 -14.36
C PRO A 230 9.41 -9.22 -13.07
N PRO A 231 10.73 -9.03 -13.10
CA PRO A 231 11.57 -9.00 -11.92
C PRO A 231 11.20 -7.82 -11.02
N ARG A 232 11.67 -7.80 -9.78
CA ARG A 232 11.22 -6.82 -8.76
C ARG A 232 11.47 -5.37 -9.15
N ASP A 233 12.61 -5.10 -9.75
CA ASP A 233 12.99 -3.77 -10.25
C ASP A 233 12.09 -3.31 -11.40
N GLU A 234 11.73 -4.18 -12.32
CA GLU A 234 10.76 -3.88 -13.38
C GLU A 234 9.36 -3.64 -12.81
N GLN A 235 8.91 -4.46 -11.84
CA GLN A 235 7.65 -4.21 -11.14
C GLN A 235 7.64 -2.84 -10.48
N GLN A 236 8.74 -2.42 -9.86
CA GLN A 236 8.86 -1.12 -9.21
C GLN A 236 8.88 0.02 -10.22
N LEU A 237 9.53 -0.18 -11.37
CA LEU A 237 9.54 0.77 -12.47
C LEU A 237 8.13 0.98 -13.03
N LEU A 238 7.40 -0.11 -13.32
CA LEU A 238 6.02 -0.04 -13.76
C LEU A 238 5.13 0.66 -12.73
N ALA A 239 5.27 0.30 -11.45
CA ALA A 239 4.49 0.90 -10.37
C ALA A 239 4.81 2.39 -10.16
N SER A 240 5.99 2.88 -10.56
CA SER A 240 6.35 4.28 -10.42
C SER A 240 5.43 5.23 -11.19
N ALA A 241 4.90 4.77 -12.33
CA ALA A 241 3.95 5.52 -13.15
C ALA A 241 2.59 5.72 -12.47
N TRP A 242 2.28 4.94 -11.44
CA TRP A 242 1.01 5.01 -10.71
C TRP A 242 1.07 5.85 -9.44
N ALA A 243 2.22 6.48 -9.15
CA ALA A 243 2.30 7.43 -8.05
C ALA A 243 1.35 8.63 -8.35
N PRO A 244 0.64 9.13 -7.34
CA PRO A 244 0.66 8.80 -5.90
C PRO A 244 -0.41 7.77 -5.49
N TRP A 245 -0.85 6.90 -6.37
CA TRP A 245 -1.95 5.95 -6.16
C TRP A 245 -1.51 4.47 -6.24
N ARG A 246 -0.23 4.17 -5.99
CA ARG A 246 0.31 2.79 -6.11
C ARG A 246 -0.48 1.76 -5.29
N SER A 247 -1.01 2.15 -4.13
CA SER A 247 -1.87 1.26 -3.33
C SER A 247 -3.24 1.03 -3.95
N VAL A 248 -3.73 1.95 -4.78
CA VAL A 248 -4.98 1.76 -5.54
C VAL A 248 -4.71 0.83 -6.71
N ALA A 249 -3.61 1.04 -7.44
CA ALA A 249 -3.18 0.15 -8.52
C ALA A 249 -2.98 -1.30 -8.02
N ALA A 250 -2.35 -1.49 -6.86
CA ALA A 250 -2.21 -2.79 -6.23
C ALA A 250 -3.57 -3.46 -5.97
N ARG A 251 -4.57 -2.70 -5.51
CA ARG A 251 -5.93 -3.23 -5.29
C ARG A 251 -6.64 -3.60 -6.60
N ILE A 252 -6.48 -2.82 -7.66
CA ILE A 252 -7.02 -3.13 -8.98
C ILE A 252 -6.42 -4.44 -9.49
N LEU A 253 -5.12 -4.59 -9.38
CA LEU A 253 -4.39 -5.80 -9.79
C LEU A 253 -4.75 -7.02 -8.94
N TRP A 254 -4.91 -6.89 -7.62
CA TRP A 254 -5.41 -7.99 -6.78
C TRP A 254 -6.84 -8.37 -7.13
N ALA A 255 -7.72 -7.41 -7.46
CA ALA A 255 -9.08 -7.72 -7.92
C ALA A 255 -9.04 -8.54 -9.21
N HIS A 256 -8.18 -8.15 -10.17
CA HIS A 256 -7.94 -8.92 -11.40
C HIS A 256 -7.43 -10.35 -11.08
N TYR A 257 -6.39 -10.47 -10.25
CA TYR A 257 -5.80 -11.74 -9.86
C TYR A 257 -6.82 -12.71 -9.25
N LEU A 258 -7.66 -12.21 -8.34
CA LEU A 258 -8.69 -12.99 -7.67
C LEU A 258 -9.84 -13.35 -8.62
N ALA A 259 -10.28 -12.42 -9.48
CA ALA A 259 -11.33 -12.65 -10.47
C ALA A 259 -10.94 -13.71 -11.49
N ALA A 260 -9.71 -13.67 -12.01
CA ALA A 260 -9.18 -14.67 -12.93
C ALA A 260 -9.14 -16.10 -12.34
N ARG A 261 -9.21 -16.21 -11.00
CA ARG A 261 -9.21 -17.49 -10.26
C ARG A 261 -10.56 -17.84 -9.63
N GLY A 262 -11.63 -17.11 -10.01
CA GLY A 262 -12.97 -17.34 -9.47
C GLY A 262 -13.11 -17.03 -7.97
N GLN A 263 -12.21 -16.26 -7.41
CA GLN A 263 -12.15 -15.91 -5.97
C GLN A 263 -12.67 -14.51 -5.66
N TYR A 264 -13.13 -13.79 -6.67
CA TYR A 264 -13.65 -12.44 -6.56
C TYR A 264 -14.90 -12.25 -7.43
N VAL A 265 -15.93 -11.69 -6.82
CA VAL A 265 -17.14 -11.24 -7.50
C VAL A 265 -17.23 -9.73 -7.34
N PRO A 266 -17.44 -8.97 -8.43
CA PRO A 266 -17.64 -7.52 -8.35
C PRO A 266 -18.75 -7.16 -7.35
N GLY A 267 -18.47 -6.16 -6.48
CA GLY A 267 -19.38 -5.75 -5.39
C GLY A 267 -19.30 -6.58 -4.11
N ASP A 268 -18.59 -7.69 -4.07
CA ASP A 268 -18.37 -8.44 -2.82
C ASP A 268 -17.16 -7.90 -2.06
N ASN A 269 -17.43 -7.01 -1.10
CA ASN A 269 -16.40 -6.45 -0.19
C ASN A 269 -15.79 -7.48 0.77
N LYS A 270 -16.15 -8.77 0.68
CA LYS A 270 -15.82 -9.79 1.69
C LYS A 270 -14.57 -10.61 1.37
N ALA A 271 -14.07 -10.61 0.15
CA ALA A 271 -13.05 -11.56 -0.31
C ALA A 271 -11.70 -11.48 0.43
N MET A 272 -11.29 -10.32 0.95
CA MET A 272 -10.05 -10.15 1.75
C MET A 272 -10.27 -9.51 3.12
N SER A 273 -11.51 -9.19 3.50
CA SER A 273 -11.86 -8.75 4.84
C SER A 273 -12.00 -9.98 5.73
N SER A 274 -11.14 -10.13 6.72
CA SER A 274 -11.40 -11.05 7.83
C SER A 274 -12.75 -10.67 8.42
N ARG A 275 -13.75 -11.52 8.24
CA ARG A 275 -15.06 -11.39 8.90
C ARG A 275 -14.82 -11.47 10.41
N HIS A 276 -14.71 -10.34 11.07
CA HIS A 276 -15.01 -10.23 12.48
C HIS A 276 -16.52 -9.99 12.59
N SER A 277 -17.31 -11.04 12.35
CA SER A 277 -18.65 -11.08 12.90
C SER A 277 -18.51 -11.43 14.37
N ASN A 278 -18.45 -10.42 15.22
CA ASN A 278 -18.89 -10.53 16.59
C ASN A 278 -20.38 -10.90 16.56
N THR A 279 -20.68 -12.16 16.54
CA THR A 279 -21.98 -12.67 16.98
C THR A 279 -21.94 -12.57 18.50
N CYS A 280 -22.32 -11.41 19.02
CA CYS A 280 -22.83 -11.32 20.39
C CYS A 280 -24.07 -12.18 20.44
N CYS A 281 -23.93 -13.41 20.92
CA CYS A 281 -25.04 -14.18 21.41
C CYS A 281 -25.60 -13.47 22.63
N HIS A 282 -26.66 -12.67 22.43
CA HIS A 282 -27.61 -12.38 23.49
C HIS A 282 -28.36 -13.67 23.79
N GLY A 283 -27.89 -14.40 24.77
CA GLY A 283 -28.61 -15.46 25.41
C GLY A 283 -29.37 -14.90 26.60
N THR A 284 -30.62 -14.52 26.38
CA THR A 284 -31.64 -14.41 27.43
C THR A 284 -32.09 -15.82 27.83
N ARG A 285 -31.83 -16.23 29.03
CA ARG A 285 -32.68 -16.79 30.10
C ARG A 285 -31.87 -17.63 31.06
#